data_0ce32385a502df4b329267de0179d0c4
#
_entry.id   0ce32385a502df4b329267de0179d0c4
#
_cell.length_a   1.000
_cell.length_b   1.000
_cell.length_c   1.000
_cell.angle_alpha   90.00
_cell.angle_beta   90.00
_cell.angle_gamma   90.00
#
_symmetry.space_group_name_H-M   'P 1'
#
loop_
_entity.id
_entity.type
_entity.pdbx_description
1 polymer ?
#
loop_
_entity_poly.entity_id
_entity_poly.type
_entity_poly.pdbx_seq_one_letter_code
_entity_poly.pdbx_strand_id
1 'polypeptide(L)'
;MADIFELERRIQKLEDIEAIKRLKHKYLRCLDGKLWDEMEDCFVDDVKTSYFNDEIKTDGKEATMQFFRMGLIDDIVAIHHAHQPEIEITSDSTARGSWGLYNFLVDKKGDRAQRVGGIYHEDYIKVDGKWKMKSVICRQIFHEVWERKDIPSAQISFRGTPQHAATR
;
A
#
# COMPACT_ATOMS: atom_id res chain seq x y z
N MET A 1 -31.69 8.86 25.76
CA MET A 1 -30.26 8.82 26.09
C MET A 1 -29.63 7.69 25.27
N ALA A 2 -28.51 7.91 24.60
CA ALA A 2 -27.82 6.81 23.93
C ALA A 2 -27.33 5.82 24.98
N ASP A 3 -27.50 4.54 24.73
CA ASP A 3 -26.95 3.47 25.57
C ASP A 3 -25.42 3.53 25.54
N ILE A 4 -24.77 3.40 26.70
CA ILE A 4 -23.31 3.47 26.81
C ILE A 4 -22.65 2.38 25.95
N PHE A 5 -23.20 1.18 25.89
CA PHE A 5 -22.72 0.09 25.06
C PHE A 5 -22.79 0.41 23.55
N GLU A 6 -23.84 1.13 23.14
CA GLU A 6 -23.94 1.57 21.74
C GLU A 6 -22.90 2.64 21.42
N LEU A 7 -22.59 3.54 22.35
CA LEU A 7 -21.52 4.53 22.17
C LEU A 7 -20.16 3.87 22.10
N GLU A 8 -19.86 2.92 22.99
CA GLU A 8 -18.62 2.16 22.97
C GLU A 8 -18.43 1.41 21.65
N ARG A 9 -19.46 0.75 21.14
CA ARG A 9 -19.42 0.06 19.84
C ARG A 9 -19.17 1.04 18.69
N ARG A 10 -19.74 2.21 18.71
CA ARG A 10 -19.50 3.25 17.68
C ARG A 10 -18.07 3.79 17.75
N ILE A 11 -17.56 4.03 18.94
CA ILE A 11 -16.18 4.45 19.16
C ILE A 11 -15.23 3.38 18.63
N GLN A 12 -15.41 2.11 19.03
CA GLN A 12 -14.57 1.01 18.55
C GLN A 12 -14.54 0.92 17.03
N LYS A 13 -15.69 1.08 16.37
CA LYS A 13 -15.75 1.09 14.90
C LYS A 13 -14.93 2.24 14.28
N LEU A 14 -14.95 3.43 14.88
CA LEU A 14 -14.14 4.55 14.41
C LEU A 14 -12.65 4.32 14.64
N GLU A 15 -12.27 3.77 15.79
CA GLU A 15 -10.89 3.40 16.11
C GLU A 15 -10.35 2.34 15.15
N ASP A 16 -11.16 1.34 14.80
CA ASP A 16 -10.81 0.31 13.84
C ASP A 16 -10.59 0.88 12.43
N ILE A 17 -11.45 1.80 11.99
CA ILE A 17 -11.27 2.51 10.72
C ILE A 17 -9.95 3.29 10.70
N GLU A 18 -9.65 4.04 11.78
CA GLU A 18 -8.39 4.78 11.89
C GLU A 18 -7.16 3.87 11.97
N ALA A 19 -7.29 2.71 12.63
CA ALA A 19 -6.22 1.71 12.66
C ALA A 19 -5.93 1.11 11.27
N ILE A 20 -6.97 0.83 10.48
CA ILE A 20 -6.83 0.38 9.08
C ILE A 20 -6.18 1.46 8.20
N LYS A 21 -6.55 2.74 8.37
CA LYS A 21 -5.90 3.84 7.66
C LYS A 21 -4.40 3.92 8.00
N ARG A 22 -4.03 3.81 9.28
CA ARG A 22 -2.62 3.79 9.72
C ARG A 22 -1.88 2.60 9.14
N LEU A 23 -2.50 1.42 9.07
CA LEU A 23 -1.94 0.24 8.44
C LEU A 23 -1.63 0.49 6.96
N LYS A 24 -2.57 1.07 6.20
CA LYS A 24 -2.36 1.42 4.80
C LYS A 24 -1.24 2.45 4.62
N HIS A 25 -1.18 3.47 5.46
CA HIS A 25 -0.10 4.46 5.44
C HIS A 25 1.26 3.82 5.75
N LYS A 26 1.33 2.92 6.75
CA LYS A 26 2.54 2.13 7.06
C LYS A 26 2.97 1.32 5.85
N TYR A 27 2.06 0.56 5.24
CA TYR A 27 2.32 -0.26 4.05
C TYR A 27 2.96 0.57 2.93
N LEU A 28 2.37 1.70 2.53
CA LEU A 28 2.89 2.53 1.44
C LEU A 28 4.23 3.19 1.81
N ARG A 29 4.36 3.70 3.03
CA ARG A 29 5.64 4.26 3.51
C ARG A 29 6.75 3.21 3.47
N CYS A 30 6.48 1.99 3.90
CA CYS A 30 7.44 0.89 3.86
C CYS A 30 7.77 0.47 2.44
N LEU A 31 6.79 0.44 1.55
CA LEU A 31 6.97 0.14 0.13
C LEU A 31 7.89 1.15 -0.55
N ASP A 32 7.61 2.44 -0.41
CA ASP A 32 8.38 3.52 -1.01
C ASP A 32 9.79 3.64 -0.39
N GLY A 33 9.88 3.42 0.92
CA GLY A 33 11.13 3.44 1.67
C GLY A 33 11.92 2.14 1.63
N LYS A 34 11.37 1.07 1.04
CA LYS A 34 11.98 -0.28 1.02
C LYS A 34 12.28 -0.81 2.43
N LEU A 35 11.41 -0.51 3.37
CA LEU A 35 11.51 -0.93 4.77
C LEU A 35 10.88 -2.32 4.93
N TRP A 36 11.54 -3.31 4.33
CA TRP A 36 10.96 -4.64 4.11
C TRP A 36 10.59 -5.36 5.40
N ASP A 37 11.44 -5.31 6.42
CA ASP A 37 11.18 -5.97 7.70
C ASP A 37 9.97 -5.36 8.42
N GLU A 38 9.82 -4.03 8.35
CA GLU A 38 8.65 -3.36 8.91
C GLU A 38 7.39 -3.61 8.08
N MET A 39 7.53 -3.79 6.76
CA MET A 39 6.44 -4.05 5.84
C MET A 39 5.81 -5.43 6.06
N GLU A 40 6.61 -6.44 6.40
CA GLU A 40 6.14 -7.80 6.70
C GLU A 40 5.06 -7.82 7.79
N ASP A 41 5.16 -6.91 8.77
CA ASP A 41 4.16 -6.75 9.81
C ASP A 41 2.78 -6.30 9.30
N CYS A 42 2.69 -5.76 8.11
CA CYS A 42 1.42 -5.32 7.54
C CYS A 42 0.52 -6.48 7.12
N PHE A 43 1.09 -7.68 6.93
CA PHE A 43 0.41 -8.82 6.33
C PHE A 43 0.18 -9.96 7.31
N VAL A 44 -0.86 -10.74 7.07
CA VAL A 44 -0.99 -12.10 7.62
C VAL A 44 -0.13 -13.06 6.79
N ASP A 45 0.19 -14.25 7.34
CA ASP A 45 1.07 -15.22 6.68
C ASP A 45 0.47 -15.76 5.38
N ASP A 46 -0.85 -15.92 5.32
CA ASP A 46 -1.60 -16.41 4.16
C ASP A 46 -2.23 -15.28 3.31
N VAL A 47 -1.59 -14.10 3.28
CA VAL A 47 -2.03 -12.97 2.45
C VAL A 47 -2.07 -13.34 0.98
N LYS A 48 -3.08 -12.84 0.26
CA LYS A 48 -3.19 -13.00 -1.19
C LYS A 48 -3.13 -11.65 -1.86
N THR A 49 -2.33 -11.54 -2.91
CA THR A 49 -2.25 -10.28 -3.66
C THR A 49 -2.47 -10.49 -5.15
N SER A 50 -2.94 -9.45 -5.81
CA SER A 50 -3.10 -9.40 -7.26
C SER A 50 -2.79 -7.99 -7.76
N TYR A 51 -1.88 -7.89 -8.72
CA TYR A 51 -1.44 -6.66 -9.36
C TYR A 51 -1.55 -6.76 -10.88
N PHE A 52 -1.44 -5.63 -11.56
CA PHE A 52 -1.46 -5.51 -13.02
C PHE A 52 -2.69 -6.21 -13.62
N ASN A 53 -3.88 -5.95 -13.05
CA ASN A 53 -5.15 -6.53 -13.52
C ASN A 53 -5.12 -8.06 -13.62
N ASP A 54 -4.63 -8.73 -12.57
CA ASP A 54 -4.47 -10.18 -12.42
C ASP A 54 -3.30 -10.83 -13.17
N GLU A 55 -2.43 -10.06 -13.80
CA GLU A 55 -1.23 -10.60 -14.46
C GLU A 55 -0.23 -11.19 -13.45
N ILE A 56 -0.14 -10.59 -12.25
CA ILE A 56 0.74 -11.07 -11.19
C ILE A 56 -0.09 -11.33 -9.94
N LYS A 57 -0.03 -12.55 -9.43
CA LYS A 57 -0.68 -12.98 -8.20
C LYS A 57 0.33 -13.63 -7.28
N THR A 58 0.22 -13.35 -5.99
CA THR A 58 1.01 -14.03 -4.96
C THR A 58 0.10 -14.69 -3.94
N ASP A 59 0.55 -15.79 -3.38
CA ASP A 59 -0.11 -16.52 -2.30
C ASP A 59 0.90 -16.73 -1.16
N GLY A 60 0.59 -16.14 -0.02
CA GLY A 60 1.46 -16.09 1.16
C GLY A 60 2.37 -14.88 1.24
N LYS A 61 2.75 -14.55 2.48
CA LYS A 61 3.58 -13.38 2.83
C LYS A 61 4.95 -13.43 2.16
N GLU A 62 5.63 -14.58 2.17
CA GLU A 62 6.96 -14.74 1.60
C GLU A 62 6.96 -14.41 0.10
N ALA A 63 6.03 -15.00 -0.67
CA ALA A 63 5.89 -14.74 -2.09
C ALA A 63 5.56 -13.27 -2.38
N THR A 64 4.72 -12.66 -1.54
CA THR A 64 4.36 -11.24 -1.64
C THR A 64 5.57 -10.34 -1.40
N MET A 65 6.35 -10.61 -0.37
CA MET A 65 7.56 -9.82 -0.05
C MET A 65 8.65 -10.01 -1.10
N GLN A 66 8.80 -11.22 -1.63
CA GLN A 66 9.72 -11.47 -2.74
C GLN A 66 9.34 -10.65 -3.98
N PHE A 67 8.07 -10.62 -4.35
CA PHE A 67 7.57 -9.80 -5.44
C PHE A 67 7.93 -8.31 -5.28
N PHE A 68 7.73 -7.73 -4.09
CA PHE A 68 8.07 -6.34 -3.85
C PHE A 68 9.58 -6.08 -3.91
N ARG A 69 10.40 -6.95 -3.30
CA ARG A 69 11.87 -6.82 -3.33
C ARG A 69 12.43 -6.92 -4.75
N MET A 70 11.85 -7.77 -5.59
CA MET A 70 12.25 -7.91 -7.00
C MET A 70 11.80 -6.74 -7.87
N GLY A 71 10.61 -6.18 -7.61
CA GLY A 71 10.05 -5.09 -8.40
C GLY A 71 10.60 -3.71 -8.03
N LEU A 72 10.98 -3.50 -6.77
CA LEU A 72 11.45 -2.22 -6.24
C LEU A 72 12.93 -2.29 -5.81
N ILE A 73 13.79 -2.67 -6.74
CA ILE A 73 15.26 -2.63 -6.56
C ILE A 73 15.77 -1.21 -6.32
N ASP A 74 17.02 -1.03 -5.94
CA ASP A 74 17.59 0.27 -5.56
C ASP A 74 17.56 1.33 -6.66
N ASP A 75 17.58 0.88 -7.91
CA ASP A 75 17.48 1.79 -9.06
C ASP A 75 16.05 2.27 -9.34
N ILE A 76 15.05 1.62 -8.75
CA ILE A 76 13.64 2.01 -8.87
C ILE A 76 13.29 2.93 -7.70
N VAL A 77 12.87 4.15 -7.99
CA VAL A 77 12.31 5.10 -7.02
C VAL A 77 10.83 5.24 -7.28
N ALA A 78 10.03 5.04 -6.26
CA ALA A 78 8.58 5.12 -6.36
C ALA A 78 7.99 5.98 -5.24
N ILE A 79 6.87 6.63 -5.55
CA ILE A 79 5.99 7.26 -4.56
C ILE A 79 4.58 6.79 -4.83
N HIS A 80 3.97 6.16 -3.83
CA HIS A 80 2.59 5.71 -3.88
C HIS A 80 1.69 6.60 -3.03
N HIS A 81 0.59 7.02 -3.60
CA HIS A 81 -0.48 7.71 -2.88
C HIS A 81 -1.72 6.82 -2.84
N ALA A 82 -2.22 6.54 -1.64
CA ALA A 82 -3.56 6.00 -1.44
C ALA A 82 -4.45 7.10 -0.87
N HIS A 83 -5.59 7.33 -1.50
CA HIS A 83 -6.51 8.40 -1.13
C HIS A 83 -7.96 7.93 -1.24
N GLN A 84 -8.89 8.76 -0.72
CA GLN A 84 -10.33 8.53 -0.79
C GLN A 84 -10.75 7.15 -0.27
N PRO A 85 -10.40 6.79 0.99
CA PRO A 85 -10.73 5.47 1.51
C PRO A 85 -12.23 5.30 1.71
N GLU A 86 -12.74 4.15 1.27
CA GLU A 86 -14.03 3.62 1.68
C GLU A 86 -13.77 2.36 2.49
N ILE A 87 -14.04 2.39 3.80
CA ILE A 87 -13.75 1.29 4.73
C ILE A 87 -15.03 0.84 5.42
N GLU A 88 -15.31 -0.43 5.32
CA GLU A 88 -16.43 -1.10 5.97
C GLU A 88 -15.92 -2.12 6.98
N ILE A 89 -16.28 -1.94 8.26
CA ILE A 89 -16.08 -2.94 9.30
C ILE A 89 -17.20 -3.98 9.15
N THR A 90 -16.85 -5.20 8.78
CA THR A 90 -17.80 -6.28 8.47
C THR A 90 -18.08 -7.17 9.67
N SER A 91 -17.17 -7.21 10.65
CA SER A 91 -17.33 -7.88 11.96
C SER A 91 -16.34 -7.29 12.96
N ASP A 92 -16.31 -7.79 14.20
CA ASP A 92 -15.35 -7.37 15.23
C ASP A 92 -13.87 -7.61 14.82
N SER A 93 -13.65 -8.48 13.85
CA SER A 93 -12.30 -8.89 13.43
C SER A 93 -12.06 -8.84 11.93
N THR A 94 -13.04 -8.43 11.11
CA THR A 94 -12.90 -8.35 9.66
C THR A 94 -13.38 -7.02 9.12
N ALA A 95 -12.72 -6.55 8.06
CA ALA A 95 -13.09 -5.34 7.33
C ALA A 95 -12.69 -5.47 5.87
N ARG A 96 -13.30 -4.65 5.04
CA ARG A 96 -12.89 -4.45 3.65
C ARG A 96 -12.72 -2.96 3.38
N GLY A 97 -11.90 -2.65 2.38
CA GLY A 97 -11.72 -1.26 1.97
C GLY A 97 -11.33 -1.11 0.52
N SER A 98 -11.63 0.07 -0.02
CA SER A 98 -11.11 0.50 -1.32
C SER A 98 -10.35 1.81 -1.16
N TRP A 99 -9.33 2.01 -2.03
CA TRP A 99 -8.47 3.20 -2.02
C TRP A 99 -8.15 3.60 -3.45
N GLY A 100 -8.26 4.88 -3.75
CA GLY A 100 -7.69 5.40 -4.97
C GLY A 100 -6.18 5.28 -4.96
N LEU A 101 -5.58 4.76 -6.03
CA LEU A 101 -4.15 4.70 -6.25
C LEU A 101 -3.72 5.78 -7.23
N TYR A 102 -2.69 6.52 -6.88
CA TYR A 102 -1.82 7.20 -7.84
C TYR A 102 -0.37 6.93 -7.45
N ASN A 103 0.44 6.45 -8.39
CA ASN A 103 1.86 6.32 -8.16
C ASN A 103 2.68 6.95 -9.30
N PHE A 104 3.87 7.38 -8.93
CA PHE A 104 4.91 7.80 -9.85
C PHE A 104 6.16 6.97 -9.56
N LEU A 105 6.76 6.42 -10.61
CA LEU A 105 7.93 5.57 -10.51
C LEU A 105 8.97 5.98 -11.54
N VAL A 106 10.24 5.95 -11.14
CA VAL A 106 11.38 6.23 -12.03
C VAL A 106 12.38 5.09 -11.92
N ASP A 107 12.75 4.55 -13.07
CA ASP A 107 13.93 3.70 -13.24
C ASP A 107 15.12 4.59 -13.58
N LYS A 108 16.06 4.69 -12.63
CA LYS A 108 17.25 5.54 -12.78
C LYS A 108 18.20 5.06 -13.87
N LYS A 109 18.35 3.73 -14.03
CA LYS A 109 19.24 3.11 -15.03
C LYS A 109 18.61 3.04 -16.40
N GLY A 110 17.34 2.63 -16.45
CA GLY A 110 16.60 2.53 -17.70
C GLY A 110 16.17 3.89 -18.27
N ASP A 111 16.41 5.00 -17.53
CA ASP A 111 15.95 6.35 -17.88
C ASP A 111 14.47 6.44 -18.24
N ARG A 112 13.67 5.61 -17.59
CA ARG A 112 12.22 5.51 -17.81
C ARG A 112 11.47 6.06 -16.61
N ALA A 113 10.30 6.62 -16.87
CA ALA A 113 9.36 6.97 -15.82
C ALA A 113 7.97 6.45 -16.15
N GLN A 114 7.16 6.25 -15.14
CA GLN A 114 5.79 5.80 -15.30
C GLN A 114 4.86 6.40 -14.26
N ARG A 115 3.61 6.52 -14.62
CA ARG A 115 2.49 6.83 -13.72
C ARG A 115 1.44 5.74 -13.82
N VAL A 116 0.87 5.41 -12.69
CA VAL A 116 -0.25 4.47 -12.62
C VAL A 116 -1.37 5.12 -11.81
N GLY A 117 -2.57 5.08 -12.35
CA GLY A 117 -3.80 5.35 -11.62
C GLY A 117 -4.63 4.10 -11.53
N GLY A 118 -5.27 3.88 -10.38
CA GLY A 118 -6.03 2.66 -10.16
C GLY A 118 -6.81 2.68 -8.86
N ILE A 119 -7.30 1.51 -8.49
CA ILE A 119 -8.03 1.29 -7.24
C ILE A 119 -7.47 0.04 -6.57
N TYR A 120 -7.19 0.14 -5.28
CA TYR A 120 -7.00 -1.01 -4.41
C TYR A 120 -8.35 -1.49 -3.88
N HIS A 121 -8.53 -2.80 -3.85
CA HIS A 121 -9.56 -3.50 -3.08
C HIS A 121 -8.86 -4.40 -2.08
N GLU A 122 -9.18 -4.26 -0.82
CA GLU A 122 -8.44 -4.90 0.26
C GLU A 122 -9.38 -5.51 1.29
N ASP A 123 -9.01 -6.71 1.76
CA ASP A 123 -9.62 -7.31 2.94
C ASP A 123 -8.62 -7.25 4.10
N TYR A 124 -9.16 -6.99 5.28
CA TYR A 124 -8.41 -6.88 6.51
C TYR A 124 -8.93 -7.85 7.55
N ILE A 125 -8.04 -8.30 8.41
CA ILE A 125 -8.37 -9.14 9.57
C ILE A 125 -7.62 -8.63 10.80
N LYS A 126 -8.28 -8.72 11.96
CA LYS A 126 -7.67 -8.38 13.25
C LYS A 126 -7.07 -9.64 13.86
N VAL A 127 -5.76 -9.63 14.08
CA VAL A 127 -4.99 -10.72 14.71
C VAL A 127 -4.32 -10.15 15.96
N ASP A 128 -4.55 -10.74 17.11
CA ASP A 128 -4.03 -10.29 18.41
C ASP A 128 -4.27 -8.78 18.64
N GLY A 129 -5.50 -8.33 18.34
CA GLY A 129 -5.92 -6.94 18.50
C GLY A 129 -5.37 -5.95 17.46
N LYS A 130 -4.60 -6.42 16.46
CA LYS A 130 -4.00 -5.56 15.43
C LYS A 130 -4.58 -5.90 14.05
N TRP A 131 -4.95 -4.87 13.30
CA TRP A 131 -5.36 -5.03 11.91
C TRP A 131 -4.19 -5.40 11.00
N LYS A 132 -4.41 -6.36 10.11
CA LYS A 132 -3.48 -6.85 9.10
C LYS A 132 -4.16 -6.94 7.75
N MET A 133 -3.40 -6.84 6.67
CA MET A 133 -3.89 -7.06 5.32
C MET A 133 -4.02 -8.56 5.05
N LYS A 134 -5.22 -9.00 4.67
CA LYS A 134 -5.56 -10.37 4.29
C LYS A 134 -5.55 -10.56 2.79
N SER A 135 -5.99 -9.54 2.05
CA SER A 135 -5.84 -9.49 0.60
C SER A 135 -5.54 -8.08 0.10
N VAL A 136 -4.83 -7.98 -1.02
CA VAL A 136 -4.58 -6.72 -1.72
C VAL A 136 -4.76 -6.95 -3.22
N ILE A 137 -5.77 -6.35 -3.80
CA ILE A 137 -6.03 -6.41 -5.24
C ILE A 137 -5.89 -4.99 -5.80
N CYS A 138 -4.94 -4.79 -6.70
CA CYS A 138 -4.72 -3.52 -7.37
C CYS A 138 -5.25 -3.59 -8.81
N ARG A 139 -6.27 -2.81 -9.10
CA ARG A 139 -6.86 -2.65 -10.45
C ARG A 139 -6.36 -1.36 -11.06
N GLN A 140 -5.56 -1.46 -12.11
CA GLN A 140 -5.07 -0.31 -12.85
C GLN A 140 -6.15 0.20 -13.80
N ILE A 141 -6.39 1.50 -13.78
CA ILE A 141 -7.27 2.21 -14.71
C ILE A 141 -6.45 2.72 -15.90
N PHE A 142 -5.25 3.21 -15.61
CA PHE A 142 -4.28 3.59 -16.64
C PHE A 142 -2.86 3.29 -16.17
N HIS A 143 -1.99 3.07 -17.16
CA HIS A 143 -0.55 2.95 -16.98
C HIS A 143 0.13 3.74 -18.11
N GLU A 144 0.80 4.82 -17.75
CA GLU A 144 1.54 5.68 -18.67
C GLU A 144 3.04 5.46 -18.46
N VAL A 145 3.76 5.20 -19.54
CA VAL A 145 5.21 4.99 -19.54
C VAL A 145 5.85 5.89 -20.58
N TRP A 146 6.99 6.49 -20.25
CA TRP A 146 7.77 7.28 -21.20
C TRP A 146 9.28 7.15 -20.96
N GLU A 147 10.04 7.35 -22.02
CA GLU A 147 11.48 7.50 -21.96
C GLU A 147 11.80 8.94 -21.55
N ARG A 148 12.57 9.14 -20.49
CA ARG A 148 12.85 10.48 -19.97
C ARG A 148 13.72 11.31 -20.92
N LYS A 149 14.57 10.67 -21.74
CA LYS A 149 15.33 11.33 -22.81
C LYS A 149 14.47 12.06 -23.82
N ASP A 150 13.21 11.66 -24.02
CA ASP A 150 12.28 12.27 -24.95
C ASP A 150 11.65 13.56 -24.38
N ILE A 151 11.90 13.84 -23.08
CA ILE A 151 11.44 15.07 -22.41
C ILE A 151 12.65 15.78 -21.79
N PRO A 152 13.57 16.34 -22.60
CA PRO A 152 14.84 16.86 -22.12
C PRO A 152 14.72 18.06 -21.17
N SER A 153 13.57 18.73 -21.14
CA SER A 153 13.27 19.80 -20.18
C SER A 153 12.83 19.29 -18.81
N ALA A 154 12.46 18.00 -18.69
CA ALA A 154 12.07 17.39 -17.42
C ALA A 154 13.30 16.92 -16.65
N GLN A 155 13.68 17.67 -15.63
CA GLN A 155 14.78 17.30 -14.75
C GLN A 155 14.25 16.69 -13.44
N ILE A 156 14.94 15.65 -12.95
CA ILE A 156 14.65 15.06 -11.65
C ILE A 156 15.92 15.04 -10.80
N SER A 157 15.80 15.44 -9.55
CA SER A 157 16.87 15.33 -8.55
C SER A 157 16.46 14.34 -7.48
N PHE A 158 17.26 13.29 -7.29
CA PHE A 158 17.03 12.32 -6.22
C PHE A 158 17.67 12.84 -4.92
N ARG A 159 16.87 12.99 -3.86
CA ARG A 159 17.28 13.56 -2.57
C ARG A 159 17.54 12.50 -1.49
N GLY A 160 17.60 11.23 -1.88
CA GLY A 160 17.75 10.07 -0.99
C GLY A 160 16.43 9.37 -0.71
N THR A 161 16.52 8.25 0.00
CA THR A 161 15.34 7.51 0.46
C THR A 161 14.96 7.93 1.88
N PRO A 162 13.69 7.82 2.30
CA PRO A 162 13.22 8.17 3.64
C PRO A 162 13.79 7.32 4.78
N GLN A 163 14.71 6.40 4.50
CA GLN A 163 15.27 5.44 5.46
C GLN A 163 15.89 6.08 6.72
N HIS A 164 16.24 7.37 6.68
CA HIS A 164 16.86 8.07 7.80
C HIS A 164 15.91 8.96 8.62
N ALA A 165 14.63 8.99 8.31
CA ALA A 165 13.64 9.80 9.05
C ALA A 165 13.02 9.08 10.26
N ALA A 166 13.39 7.83 10.54
CA ALA A 166 12.78 7.01 11.61
C ALA A 166 13.46 7.12 12.97
N THR A 167 14.41 8.07 13.14
CA THR A 167 15.04 8.33 14.44
C THR A 167 14.74 9.75 14.90
N ARG A 168 13.47 9.97 15.33
CA ARG A 168 13.12 11.02 16.30
C ARG A 168 11.89 10.61 17.09
#